data_8538ba05b628a55570f895d90bd4dd6a
#
_entry.id   8538ba05b628a55570f895d90bd4dd6a
#
_cell.length_a   1.000
_cell.length_b   1.000
_cell.length_c   1.000
_cell.angle_alpha   90.00
_cell.angle_beta   90.00
_cell.angle_gamma   90.00
#
_symmetry.space_group_name_H-M   'P 1'
#
loop_
_entity.id
_entity.type
_entity.pdbx_description
1 polymer ?
#
loop_
_entity_poly.entity_id
_entity_poly.type
_entity_poly.pdbx_seq_one_letter_code
_entity_poly.pdbx_strand_id
1 'polypeptide(L)'
;MTTLHYYLNEALLNIIENRRQNFAFLVFLSLSFIGIIITDSLIYSVSLKAEEELKVHSDKVIFVKLYRPKTVGYITEKFITVSKVLSFSKSAFLYVSDTPFSGELFSVNGIDKLGLNTEYSGDLNDKYNGNVAIVNESSPFFSKKQIFINGVPFKIIGVRLNSKTDFLDSLGLKASQSDEHIFIPLETMFKVKLDNRVNAVKIFLDNIVTKRDINNVKRVLYDNDIRKFDIVTSLNAKEAVDRVLERFSLLTNSVYVILTLSASVTCFILSKRSFYSRRVELSLKIIHGTEKKEITVLIIIESLIILSVCLFI
;
A
#
# COMPACT_ATOMS: atom_id res chain seq x y z
N MET A 1 -7.38 -42.82 -34.43
CA MET A 1 -8.23 -42.40 -33.26
C MET A 1 -8.39 -43.49 -32.21
N THR A 2 -8.35 -44.73 -32.58
CA THR A 2 -8.51 -45.90 -31.68
C THR A 2 -7.37 -46.11 -30.68
N THR A 3 -6.14 -45.81 -31.04
CA THR A 3 -4.95 -46.01 -30.17
C THR A 3 -4.88 -45.04 -28.99
N LEU A 4 -5.21 -43.75 -29.20
CA LEU A 4 -5.19 -42.76 -28.13
C LEU A 4 -6.28 -43.01 -27.07
N HIS A 5 -7.46 -43.43 -27.52
CA HIS A 5 -8.58 -43.77 -26.61
C HIS A 5 -8.25 -45.01 -25.76
N TYR A 6 -7.53 -45.95 -26.31
CA TYR A 6 -7.03 -47.14 -25.61
C TYR A 6 -6.05 -46.72 -24.49
N TYR A 7 -5.04 -45.91 -24.82
CA TYR A 7 -4.07 -45.44 -23.80
C TYR A 7 -4.72 -44.58 -22.69
N LEU A 8 -5.70 -43.75 -23.02
CA LEU A 8 -6.45 -42.98 -22.03
C LEU A 8 -7.23 -43.88 -21.07
N ASN A 9 -7.91 -44.87 -21.57
CA ASN A 9 -8.70 -45.79 -20.76
C ASN A 9 -7.82 -46.66 -19.87
N GLU A 10 -6.70 -47.14 -20.39
CA GLU A 10 -5.70 -47.90 -19.64
C GLU A 10 -5.01 -47.05 -18.58
N ALA A 11 -4.68 -45.79 -18.89
CA ALA A 11 -4.13 -44.83 -17.93
C ALA A 11 -5.10 -44.55 -16.75
N LEU A 12 -6.39 -44.39 -17.04
CA LEU A 12 -7.41 -44.20 -16.01
C LEU A 12 -7.55 -45.43 -15.09
N LEU A 13 -7.56 -46.62 -15.66
CA LEU A 13 -7.60 -47.85 -14.86
C LEU A 13 -6.38 -47.97 -13.96
N ASN A 14 -5.18 -47.70 -14.49
CA ASN A 14 -3.94 -47.70 -13.71
C ASN A 14 -3.93 -46.67 -12.59
N ILE A 15 -4.51 -45.48 -12.82
CA ILE A 15 -4.64 -44.45 -11.77
C ILE A 15 -5.54 -44.94 -10.64
N ILE A 16 -6.66 -45.60 -10.95
CA ILE A 16 -7.61 -46.13 -9.99
C ILE A 16 -6.99 -47.29 -9.19
N GLU A 17 -6.31 -48.19 -9.85
CA GLU A 17 -5.64 -49.33 -9.19
C GLU A 17 -4.54 -48.89 -8.24
N ASN A 18 -3.77 -47.85 -8.61
CA ASN A 18 -2.69 -47.29 -7.78
C ASN A 18 -3.13 -46.07 -6.95
N ARG A 19 -4.41 -46.02 -6.58
CA ARG A 19 -5.04 -44.86 -5.92
C ARG A 19 -4.28 -44.31 -4.70
N ARG A 20 -3.68 -45.16 -3.88
CA ARG A 20 -2.94 -44.71 -2.68
C ARG A 20 -1.69 -43.87 -3.02
N GLN A 21 -0.96 -44.28 -4.06
CA GLN A 21 0.26 -43.58 -4.47
C GLN A 21 -0.08 -42.32 -5.24
N ASN A 22 -1.05 -42.40 -6.13
CA ASN A 22 -1.53 -41.29 -6.94
C ASN A 22 -2.20 -40.21 -6.06
N PHE A 23 -2.89 -40.60 -4.97
CA PHE A 23 -3.47 -39.68 -4.00
C PHE A 23 -2.39 -38.87 -3.28
N ALA A 24 -1.29 -39.52 -2.82
CA ALA A 24 -0.19 -38.79 -2.19
C ALA A 24 0.44 -37.78 -3.18
N PHE A 25 0.64 -38.18 -4.43
CA PHE A 25 1.15 -37.32 -5.48
C PHE A 25 0.23 -36.10 -5.72
N LEU A 26 -1.08 -36.37 -5.83
CA LEU A 26 -2.11 -35.34 -6.03
C LEU A 26 -2.11 -34.33 -4.87
N VAL A 27 -2.08 -34.80 -3.62
CA VAL A 27 -2.06 -33.93 -2.43
C VAL A 27 -0.83 -33.01 -2.41
N PHE A 28 0.37 -33.55 -2.66
CA PHE A 28 1.58 -32.73 -2.65
C PHE A 28 1.61 -31.71 -3.77
N LEU A 29 1.16 -32.11 -4.96
CA LEU A 29 1.13 -31.22 -6.12
C LEU A 29 0.08 -30.09 -5.92
N SER A 30 -1.11 -30.44 -5.45
CA SER A 30 -2.17 -29.46 -5.13
C SER A 30 -1.71 -28.49 -4.05
N LEU A 31 -1.05 -28.96 -2.99
CA LEU A 31 -0.53 -28.10 -1.93
C LEU A 31 0.50 -27.10 -2.47
N SER A 32 1.35 -27.54 -3.41
CA SER A 32 2.33 -26.67 -4.06
C SER A 32 1.65 -25.58 -4.92
N PHE A 33 0.63 -25.94 -5.70
CA PHE A 33 -0.13 -24.98 -6.51
C PHE A 33 -0.91 -24.00 -5.64
N ILE A 34 -1.57 -24.47 -4.58
CA ILE A 34 -2.28 -23.61 -3.61
C ILE A 34 -1.29 -22.62 -2.98
N GLY A 35 -0.09 -23.05 -2.59
CA GLY A 35 0.95 -22.17 -2.07
C GLY A 35 1.34 -21.05 -3.04
N ILE A 36 1.48 -21.37 -4.31
CA ILE A 36 1.78 -20.42 -5.38
C ILE A 36 0.63 -19.41 -5.53
N ILE A 37 -0.61 -19.88 -5.63
CA ILE A 37 -1.80 -19.03 -5.82
C ILE A 37 -2.00 -18.09 -4.62
N ILE A 38 -1.85 -18.59 -3.39
CA ILE A 38 -1.97 -17.76 -2.18
C ILE A 38 -0.91 -16.66 -2.19
N THR A 39 0.32 -17.00 -2.54
CA THR A 39 1.42 -16.02 -2.54
C THR A 39 1.18 -14.93 -3.58
N ASP A 40 0.75 -15.28 -4.78
CA ASP A 40 0.43 -14.33 -5.85
C ASP A 40 -0.76 -13.44 -5.48
N SER A 41 -1.82 -14.02 -4.93
CA SER A 41 -3.00 -13.29 -4.45
C SER A 41 -2.66 -12.29 -3.34
N LEU A 42 -1.77 -12.66 -2.41
CA LEU A 42 -1.30 -11.75 -1.36
C LEU A 42 -0.58 -10.53 -1.93
N ILE A 43 0.34 -10.73 -2.87
CA ILE A 43 1.07 -9.62 -3.51
C ILE A 43 0.13 -8.70 -4.24
N TYR A 44 -0.79 -9.26 -5.04
CA TYR A 44 -1.77 -8.48 -5.76
C TYR A 44 -2.65 -7.66 -4.80
N SER A 45 -3.13 -8.26 -3.71
CA SER A 45 -3.92 -7.59 -2.68
C SER A 45 -3.16 -6.46 -1.99
N VAL A 46 -1.88 -6.70 -1.66
CA VAL A 46 -0.98 -5.69 -1.05
C VAL A 46 -0.75 -4.52 -2.02
N SER A 47 -0.48 -4.81 -3.29
CA SER A 47 -0.28 -3.79 -4.32
C SER A 47 -1.52 -2.92 -4.53
N LEU A 48 -2.69 -3.55 -4.65
CA LEU A 48 -3.96 -2.86 -4.85
C LEU A 48 -4.28 -1.94 -3.65
N LYS A 49 -4.09 -2.43 -2.44
CA LYS A 49 -4.35 -1.66 -1.22
C LYS A 49 -3.40 -0.47 -1.08
N ALA A 50 -2.12 -0.66 -1.43
CA ALA A 50 -1.15 0.42 -1.47
C ALA A 50 -1.53 1.50 -2.50
N GLU A 51 -1.98 1.11 -3.69
CA GLU A 51 -2.44 2.06 -4.71
C GLU A 51 -3.70 2.81 -4.28
N GLU A 52 -4.64 2.15 -3.63
CA GLU A 52 -5.86 2.80 -3.11
C GLU A 52 -5.53 3.84 -2.06
N GLU A 53 -4.67 3.53 -1.10
CA GLU A 53 -4.26 4.48 -0.07
C GLU A 53 -3.45 5.66 -0.64
N LEU A 54 -2.63 5.43 -1.67
CA LEU A 54 -1.90 6.49 -2.35
C LEU A 54 -2.80 7.46 -3.12
N LYS A 55 -3.93 6.98 -3.68
CA LYS A 55 -4.91 7.83 -4.38
C LYS A 55 -5.62 8.83 -3.48
N VAL A 56 -5.66 8.61 -2.18
CA VAL A 56 -6.20 9.56 -1.18
C VAL A 56 -5.37 10.85 -1.15
N HIS A 57 -4.10 10.80 -1.52
CA HIS A 57 -3.24 11.97 -1.63
C HIS A 57 -3.31 12.52 -3.05
N SER A 58 -3.70 13.79 -3.19
CA SER A 58 -3.80 14.42 -4.51
C SER A 58 -2.48 14.37 -5.28
N ASP A 59 -2.50 13.74 -6.45
CA ASP A 59 -1.32 13.62 -7.33
C ASP A 59 -0.83 14.97 -7.91
N LYS A 60 -1.57 16.05 -7.62
CA LYS A 60 -1.31 17.40 -8.12
C LYS A 60 -0.75 18.35 -7.06
N VAL A 61 -0.40 17.84 -5.88
CA VAL A 61 0.04 18.67 -4.76
C VAL A 61 1.47 18.35 -4.35
N ILE A 62 2.27 19.40 -4.21
CA ILE A 62 3.59 19.35 -3.57
C ILE A 62 3.47 20.01 -2.20
N PHE A 63 3.71 19.24 -1.14
CA PHE A 63 3.78 19.76 0.22
C PHE A 63 5.24 20.04 0.58
N VAL A 64 5.53 21.27 1.02
CA VAL A 64 6.85 21.71 1.45
C VAL A 64 6.80 22.13 2.91
N LYS A 65 7.53 21.42 3.76
CA LYS A 65 7.71 21.77 5.18
C LYS A 65 9.00 22.55 5.34
N LEU A 66 8.94 23.72 5.97
CA LEU A 66 10.07 24.59 6.21
C LEU A 66 10.48 24.49 7.68
N TYR A 67 11.72 24.14 7.95
CA TYR A 67 12.25 24.10 9.33
C TYR A 67 12.47 25.50 9.93
N ARG A 68 12.64 26.49 9.07
CA ARG A 68 12.69 27.91 9.46
C ARG A 68 11.46 28.63 8.91
N PRO A 69 10.51 29.04 9.77
CA PRO A 69 9.30 29.73 9.33
C PRO A 69 9.60 31.02 8.55
N LYS A 70 8.81 31.26 7.52
CA LYS A 70 8.90 32.46 6.65
C LYS A 70 7.53 33.14 6.57
N THR A 71 7.51 34.42 6.23
CA THR A 71 6.25 35.16 6.03
C THR A 71 5.54 34.70 4.77
N VAL A 72 4.20 34.75 4.77
CA VAL A 72 3.37 34.39 3.63
C VAL A 72 3.77 35.16 2.37
N GLY A 73 3.93 36.48 2.49
CA GLY A 73 4.32 37.33 1.34
C GLY A 73 5.65 36.92 0.71
N TYR A 74 6.66 36.60 1.55
CA TYR A 74 7.95 36.12 1.06
C TYR A 74 7.82 34.84 0.24
N ILE A 75 7.07 33.86 0.75
CA ILE A 75 6.87 32.58 0.04
C ILE A 75 6.08 32.80 -1.25
N THR A 76 4.99 33.56 -1.20
CA THR A 76 4.14 33.83 -2.38
C THR A 76 4.97 34.45 -3.50
N GLU A 77 5.78 35.47 -3.21
CA GLU A 77 6.64 36.12 -4.20
C GLU A 77 7.61 35.13 -4.90
N LYS A 78 8.18 34.20 -4.14
CA LYS A 78 9.19 33.27 -4.66
C LYS A 78 8.59 32.07 -5.41
N PHE A 79 7.39 31.64 -5.02
CA PHE A 79 6.73 30.47 -5.62
C PHE A 79 5.74 30.80 -6.75
N ILE A 80 5.49 32.07 -7.03
CA ILE A 80 4.58 32.53 -8.12
C ILE A 80 5.01 32.00 -9.49
N THR A 81 6.30 31.73 -9.70
CA THR A 81 6.85 31.16 -10.92
C THR A 81 6.59 29.65 -11.05
N VAL A 82 6.28 28.96 -9.94
CA VAL A 82 6.02 27.52 -9.93
C VAL A 82 4.52 27.25 -10.00
N SER A 83 3.74 27.97 -9.20
CA SER A 83 2.28 27.86 -9.19
C SER A 83 1.62 29.16 -8.74
N LYS A 84 0.44 29.42 -9.29
CA LYS A 84 -0.41 30.54 -8.86
C LYS A 84 -1.28 30.20 -7.67
N VAL A 85 -1.42 28.93 -7.33
CA VAL A 85 -2.31 28.43 -6.29
C VAL A 85 -1.46 27.84 -5.17
N LEU A 86 -1.39 28.57 -4.06
CA LEU A 86 -0.64 28.22 -2.87
C LEU A 86 -1.56 28.19 -1.66
N SER A 87 -1.40 27.20 -0.81
CA SER A 87 -2.04 27.15 0.52
C SER A 87 -0.97 27.13 1.58
N PHE A 88 -1.22 27.79 2.69
CA PHE A 88 -0.26 27.97 3.75
C PHE A 88 -0.75 27.33 5.04
N SER A 89 0.18 26.76 5.78
CA SER A 89 -0.11 26.23 7.09
C SER A 89 1.00 26.55 8.11
N LYS A 90 0.59 26.56 9.38
CA LYS A 90 1.46 26.79 10.52
C LYS A 90 1.14 25.80 11.62
N SER A 91 2.02 24.84 11.84
CA SER A 91 1.90 23.90 12.96
C SER A 91 2.67 24.40 14.18
N ALA A 92 2.06 24.30 15.35
CA ALA A 92 2.70 24.63 16.61
C ALA A 92 2.12 23.80 17.76
N PHE A 93 2.93 23.54 18.78
CA PHE A 93 2.44 23.00 20.05
C PHE A 93 1.79 24.11 20.87
N LEU A 94 0.55 23.88 21.30
CA LEU A 94 -0.25 24.77 22.09
C LEU A 94 -0.88 24.00 23.25
N TYR A 95 -1.17 24.68 24.35
CA TYR A 95 -1.93 24.11 25.46
C TYR A 95 -3.40 24.00 25.07
N VAL A 96 -3.95 22.82 25.11
CA VAL A 96 -5.36 22.53 24.76
C VAL A 96 -6.03 21.78 25.89
N SER A 97 -7.27 22.16 26.21
CA SER A 97 -8.07 21.54 27.26
C SER A 97 -9.56 21.70 27.00
N ASP A 98 -10.38 21.07 27.82
CA ASP A 98 -11.82 21.28 27.90
C ASP A 98 -12.22 22.34 28.92
N THR A 99 -11.25 22.85 29.69
CA THR A 99 -11.42 23.94 30.67
C THR A 99 -10.40 25.08 30.44
N PRO A 100 -10.73 26.34 30.79
CA PRO A 100 -9.86 27.50 30.48
C PRO A 100 -8.53 27.56 31.25
N PHE A 101 -8.39 26.79 32.33
CA PHE A 101 -7.28 26.95 33.30
C PHE A 101 -6.33 25.74 33.34
N SER A 102 -6.61 24.72 32.57
CA SER A 102 -5.75 23.52 32.45
C SER A 102 -5.42 23.26 30.98
N GLY A 103 -4.44 22.43 30.70
CA GLY A 103 -4.14 22.06 29.34
C GLY A 103 -2.92 21.17 29.21
N GLU A 104 -2.96 20.32 28.21
CA GLU A 104 -1.83 19.55 27.76
C GLU A 104 -1.35 20.07 26.40
N LEU A 105 -0.10 19.78 26.05
CA LEU A 105 0.48 20.22 24.79
C LEU A 105 0.00 19.33 23.65
N PHE A 106 -0.78 19.91 22.73
CA PHE A 106 -1.19 19.27 21.50
C PHE A 106 -0.61 19.96 20.27
N SER A 107 -0.39 19.21 19.21
CA SER A 107 -0.09 19.78 17.90
C SER A 107 -1.36 20.42 17.33
N VAL A 108 -1.31 21.72 17.12
CA VAL A 108 -2.39 22.50 16.50
C VAL A 108 -1.89 23.03 15.18
N ASN A 109 -2.67 22.85 14.13
CA ASN A 109 -2.35 23.29 12.78
C ASN A 109 -3.28 24.41 12.33
N GLY A 110 -2.72 25.60 12.08
CA GLY A 110 -3.41 26.69 11.42
C GLY A 110 -3.36 26.50 9.91
N ILE A 111 -4.53 26.37 9.26
CA ILE A 111 -4.64 26.17 7.81
C ILE A 111 -5.49 27.28 7.19
N ASP A 112 -5.16 27.70 5.98
CA ASP A 112 -6.00 28.62 5.21
C ASP A 112 -7.22 27.90 4.61
N LYS A 113 -8.20 28.68 4.11
CA LYS A 113 -9.44 28.13 3.53
C LYS A 113 -9.17 27.21 2.32
N LEU A 114 -8.15 27.52 1.53
CA LEU A 114 -7.80 26.72 0.37
C LEU A 114 -7.28 25.32 0.76
N GLY A 115 -6.42 25.27 1.78
CA GLY A 115 -5.93 24.02 2.31
C GLY A 115 -7.02 23.18 2.95
N LEU A 116 -8.00 23.83 3.58
CA LEU A 116 -9.16 23.17 4.15
C LEU A 116 -10.01 22.49 3.06
N ASN A 117 -10.30 23.16 1.96
CA ASN A 117 -11.15 22.66 0.89
C ASN A 117 -10.62 21.40 0.21
N THR A 118 -9.31 21.19 0.24
CA THR A 118 -8.69 20.00 -0.33
C THR A 118 -8.80 18.76 0.58
N GLU A 119 -9.06 18.98 1.86
CA GLU A 119 -9.11 17.89 2.86
C GLU A 119 -10.54 17.59 3.33
N TYR A 120 -11.46 18.55 3.16
CA TYR A 120 -12.84 18.47 3.66
C TYR A 120 -13.83 18.77 2.53
N SER A 121 -14.68 17.82 2.23
CA SER A 121 -15.83 18.02 1.35
C SER A 121 -17.02 18.50 2.20
N GLY A 122 -17.41 19.76 2.08
CA GLY A 122 -18.64 20.26 2.70
C GLY A 122 -18.65 21.77 2.98
N ASP A 123 -19.81 22.27 3.41
CA ASP A 123 -20.19 23.66 3.71
C ASP A 123 -19.42 24.32 4.90
N LEU A 124 -18.22 23.86 5.20
CA LEU A 124 -17.41 24.36 6.31
C LEU A 124 -16.73 25.70 5.99
N ASN A 125 -16.61 26.05 4.72
CA ASN A 125 -15.87 27.24 4.28
C ASN A 125 -16.36 28.56 4.87
N ASP A 126 -17.67 28.77 4.90
CA ASP A 126 -18.24 30.02 5.40
C ASP A 126 -18.16 30.12 6.92
N LYS A 127 -18.12 28.96 7.62
CA LYS A 127 -18.03 28.86 9.07
C LYS A 127 -16.58 28.86 9.57
N TYR A 128 -15.60 28.61 8.68
CA TYR A 128 -14.19 28.52 9.06
C TYR A 128 -13.55 29.91 9.17
N ASN A 129 -13.95 30.65 10.19
CA ASN A 129 -13.42 31.98 10.52
C ASN A 129 -13.50 32.24 12.02
N GLY A 130 -12.58 33.01 12.56
CA GLY A 130 -12.51 33.34 13.99
C GLY A 130 -12.07 32.19 14.88
N ASN A 131 -12.61 32.08 16.07
CA ASN A 131 -12.23 31.09 17.06
C ASN A 131 -13.03 29.79 16.87
N VAL A 132 -12.73 29.09 15.78
CA VAL A 132 -13.32 27.80 15.47
C VAL A 132 -12.23 26.76 15.33
N ALA A 133 -12.57 25.49 15.59
CA ALA A 133 -11.67 24.36 15.48
C ALA A 133 -12.34 23.19 14.77
N ILE A 134 -11.53 22.43 14.04
CA ILE A 134 -11.86 21.10 13.52
C ILE A 134 -10.95 20.13 14.27
N VAL A 135 -11.51 19.07 14.81
CA VAL A 135 -10.75 18.06 15.55
C VAL A 135 -10.68 16.76 14.78
N ASN A 136 -9.59 16.02 14.95
CA ASN A 136 -9.47 14.70 14.38
C ASN A 136 -10.30 13.69 15.20
N GLU A 137 -10.84 12.66 14.58
CA GLU A 137 -11.56 11.55 15.23
C GLU A 137 -10.74 10.88 16.34
N SER A 138 -9.41 10.79 16.16
CA SER A 138 -8.48 10.26 17.17
C SER A 138 -8.18 11.22 18.31
N SER A 139 -8.66 12.46 18.24
CA SER A 139 -8.44 13.47 19.29
C SER A 139 -9.30 13.18 20.52
N PRO A 140 -8.77 13.37 21.76
CA PRO A 140 -9.56 13.26 22.98
C PRO A 140 -10.71 14.28 23.06
N PHE A 141 -10.70 15.28 22.18
CA PHE A 141 -11.73 16.33 22.11
C PHE A 141 -12.82 16.07 21.07
N PHE A 142 -12.80 14.96 20.39
CA PHE A 142 -13.71 14.62 19.30
C PHE A 142 -15.21 14.74 19.66
N SER A 143 -15.59 14.39 20.90
CA SER A 143 -16.99 14.45 21.38
C SER A 143 -17.39 15.79 22.02
N LYS A 144 -16.45 16.74 22.12
CA LYS A 144 -16.68 18.04 22.76
C LYS A 144 -17.27 19.04 21.76
N LYS A 145 -18.05 20.01 22.28
CA LYS A 145 -18.58 21.12 21.46
C LYS A 145 -17.64 22.32 21.42
N GLN A 146 -16.76 22.43 22.43
CA GLN A 146 -15.84 23.53 22.62
C GLN A 146 -14.55 23.03 23.26
N ILE A 147 -13.45 23.68 22.91
CA ILE A 147 -12.13 23.49 23.53
C ILE A 147 -11.51 24.83 23.84
N PHE A 148 -10.53 24.84 24.72
CA PHE A 148 -9.73 26.01 25.02
C PHE A 148 -8.31 25.84 24.51
N ILE A 149 -7.85 26.77 23.69
CA ILE A 149 -6.47 26.79 23.17
C ILE A 149 -5.76 27.98 23.78
N ASN A 150 -4.74 27.75 24.61
CA ASN A 150 -4.08 28.77 25.43
C ASN A 150 -5.08 29.61 26.27
N GLY A 151 -6.13 28.96 26.79
CA GLY A 151 -7.18 29.62 27.58
C GLY A 151 -8.26 30.35 26.74
N VAL A 152 -8.11 30.44 25.42
CA VAL A 152 -9.09 31.05 24.52
C VAL A 152 -10.10 30.02 24.08
N PRO A 153 -11.42 30.29 24.15
CA PRO A 153 -12.46 29.35 23.74
C PRO A 153 -12.53 29.23 22.21
N PHE A 154 -12.59 27.98 21.71
CA PHE A 154 -12.78 27.61 20.30
C PHE A 154 -13.98 26.71 20.19
N LYS A 155 -14.91 27.05 19.27
CA LYS A 155 -16.06 26.23 18.97
C LYS A 155 -15.65 25.13 17.98
N ILE A 156 -15.95 23.87 18.27
CA ILE A 156 -15.74 22.78 17.32
C ILE A 156 -16.87 22.82 16.27
N ILE A 157 -16.48 22.96 15.01
CA ILE A 157 -17.39 23.06 13.85
C ILE A 157 -17.38 21.82 12.97
N GLY A 158 -16.42 20.92 13.14
CA GLY A 158 -16.30 19.72 12.36
C GLY A 158 -15.35 18.70 12.97
N VAL A 159 -15.47 17.47 12.50
CA VAL A 159 -14.57 16.36 12.84
C VAL A 159 -13.92 15.86 11.56
N ARG A 160 -12.61 15.71 11.58
CA ARG A 160 -11.86 15.05 10.52
C ARG A 160 -11.85 13.56 10.78
N LEU A 161 -12.41 12.79 9.85
CA LEU A 161 -12.28 11.35 9.86
C LEU A 161 -10.83 10.98 9.50
N ASN A 162 -10.27 10.01 10.20
CA ASN A 162 -8.98 9.47 9.84
C ASN A 162 -9.07 8.87 8.42
N SER A 163 -8.27 9.37 7.50
CA SER A 163 -8.06 8.65 6.24
C SER A 163 -7.44 7.29 6.61
N LYS A 164 -8.03 6.21 6.11
CA LYS A 164 -7.50 4.86 6.33
C LYS A 164 -6.17 4.68 5.59
N THR A 165 -5.09 5.18 6.19
CA THR A 165 -3.71 4.96 5.73
C THR A 165 -3.02 3.88 6.55
N ASP A 166 -3.83 3.02 7.20
CA ASP A 166 -3.36 1.98 8.12
C ASP A 166 -2.31 1.06 7.51
N PHE A 167 -2.44 0.81 6.20
CA PHE A 167 -1.50 -0.06 5.51
C PHE A 167 -0.16 0.63 5.24
N LEU A 168 -0.15 1.87 4.75
CA LEU A 168 1.09 2.64 4.53
C LEU A 168 1.81 2.91 5.85
N ASP A 169 1.07 3.18 6.93
CA ASP A 169 1.62 3.34 8.27
C ASP A 169 2.23 2.04 8.80
N SER A 170 1.62 0.87 8.51
CA SER A 170 2.16 -0.44 8.86
C SER A 170 3.47 -0.77 8.12
N LEU A 171 3.67 -0.19 6.94
CA LEU A 171 4.91 -0.30 6.17
C LEU A 171 5.99 0.69 6.62
N GLY A 172 5.72 1.49 7.68
CA GLY A 172 6.64 2.55 8.14
C GLY A 172 6.71 3.76 7.22
N LEU A 173 5.82 3.83 6.22
CA LEU A 173 5.66 4.97 5.31
C LEU A 173 4.66 5.95 5.92
N LYS A 174 4.97 6.49 7.12
CA LYS A 174 4.11 7.47 7.77
C LYS A 174 3.81 8.59 6.79
N ALA A 175 2.56 8.65 6.36
CA ALA A 175 2.03 9.86 5.77
C ALA A 175 2.13 10.94 6.85
N SER A 176 2.98 11.93 6.65
CA SER A 176 3.48 12.89 7.66
C SER A 176 2.40 13.79 8.32
N GLN A 177 1.13 13.42 8.26
CA GLN A 177 0.00 14.21 8.75
C GLN A 177 -0.77 13.57 9.91
N SER A 178 -0.39 12.38 10.37
CA SER A 178 -1.15 11.63 11.38
C SER A 178 -1.06 12.20 12.81
N ASP A 179 -0.09 13.08 13.10
CA ASP A 179 0.10 13.62 14.45
C ASP A 179 -0.63 14.96 14.69
N GLU A 180 -1.39 15.46 13.71
CA GLU A 180 -2.12 16.72 13.82
C GLU A 180 -3.55 16.47 14.30
N HIS A 181 -3.85 16.81 15.53
CA HIS A 181 -5.13 16.51 16.17
C HIS A 181 -6.17 17.62 16.04
N ILE A 182 -5.74 18.87 15.84
CA ILE A 182 -6.60 20.06 15.90
C ILE A 182 -6.23 21.03 14.79
N PHE A 183 -7.24 21.49 14.05
CA PHE A 183 -7.10 22.45 12.97
C PHE A 183 -7.87 23.72 13.28
N ILE A 184 -7.23 24.88 13.11
CA ILE A 184 -7.83 26.20 13.30
C ILE A 184 -7.55 27.10 12.10
N PRO A 185 -8.30 28.20 11.87
CA PRO A 185 -7.99 29.14 10.81
C PRO A 185 -6.58 29.72 10.96
N LEU A 186 -5.85 29.82 9.84
CA LEU A 186 -4.48 30.32 9.82
C LEU A 186 -4.35 31.72 10.43
N GLU A 187 -5.30 32.61 10.14
CA GLU A 187 -5.32 33.95 10.72
C GLU A 187 -5.47 33.94 12.24
N THR A 188 -6.28 33.02 12.77
CA THR A 188 -6.43 32.83 14.20
C THR A 188 -5.15 32.28 14.81
N MET A 189 -4.48 31.37 14.13
CA MET A 189 -3.17 30.85 14.55
C MET A 189 -2.11 31.96 14.66
N PHE A 190 -2.11 32.92 13.71
CA PHE A 190 -1.21 34.06 13.75
C PHE A 190 -1.47 34.93 14.98
N LYS A 191 -2.75 35.17 15.34
CA LYS A 191 -3.14 35.92 16.53
C LYS A 191 -2.73 35.19 17.80
N VAL A 192 -2.98 33.90 17.92
CA VAL A 192 -2.63 33.08 19.09
C VAL A 192 -1.12 33.02 19.33
N LYS A 193 -0.33 32.98 18.24
CA LYS A 193 1.15 32.90 18.29
C LYS A 193 1.84 34.25 18.22
N LEU A 194 1.11 35.34 17.96
CA LEU A 194 1.67 36.67 17.69
C LEU A 194 2.78 36.67 16.64
N ASP A 195 2.64 35.80 15.62
CA ASP A 195 3.65 35.60 14.61
C ASP A 195 2.99 35.16 13.29
N ASN A 196 3.18 35.94 12.23
CA ASN A 196 2.59 35.74 10.89
C ASN A 196 3.44 34.90 9.93
N ARG A 197 4.42 34.15 10.45
CA ARG A 197 5.24 33.24 9.67
C ARG A 197 4.59 31.86 9.59
N VAL A 198 4.73 31.22 8.45
CA VAL A 198 4.27 29.86 8.17
C VAL A 198 5.46 28.89 8.09
N ASN A 199 5.22 27.64 8.42
CA ASN A 199 6.22 26.58 8.36
C ASN A 199 5.90 25.48 7.35
N ALA A 200 4.78 25.60 6.64
CA ALA A 200 4.52 24.71 5.52
C ALA A 200 3.72 25.41 4.42
N VAL A 201 3.89 24.95 3.18
CA VAL A 201 3.17 25.41 2.00
C VAL A 201 2.77 24.21 1.14
N LYS A 202 1.51 24.20 0.67
CA LYS A 202 1.01 23.29 -0.35
C LYS A 202 0.97 24.04 -1.67
N ILE A 203 1.63 23.49 -2.67
CA ILE A 203 1.72 24.01 -4.03
C ILE A 203 0.81 23.15 -4.90
N PHE A 204 -0.23 23.74 -5.46
CA PHE A 204 -1.15 23.05 -6.34
C PHE A 204 -0.73 23.23 -7.79
N LEU A 205 -0.60 22.13 -8.51
CA LEU A 205 -0.27 22.09 -9.93
C LEU A 205 -1.52 21.74 -10.75
N ASP A 206 -1.57 22.21 -11.99
CA ASP A 206 -2.66 21.85 -12.91
C ASP A 206 -2.55 20.38 -13.35
N ASN A 207 -1.32 19.88 -13.47
CA ASN A 207 -0.99 18.52 -13.89
C ASN A 207 -0.45 17.67 -12.73
N ILE A 208 -0.36 16.34 -12.96
CA ILE A 208 0.26 15.39 -12.06
C ILE A 208 1.71 15.80 -11.79
N VAL A 209 2.12 15.76 -10.54
CA VAL A 209 3.48 16.10 -10.08
C VAL A 209 4.52 15.21 -10.76
N THR A 210 5.53 15.84 -11.35
CA THR A 210 6.65 15.15 -11.98
C THR A 210 7.95 15.38 -11.19
N LYS A 211 9.00 14.57 -11.46
CA LYS A 211 10.33 14.81 -10.90
C LYS A 211 10.90 16.17 -11.28
N ARG A 212 10.52 16.70 -12.45
CA ARG A 212 10.93 18.02 -12.92
C ARG A 212 10.34 19.12 -12.04
N ASP A 213 9.06 19.00 -11.66
CA ASP A 213 8.37 19.96 -10.80
C ASP A 213 9.01 20.00 -9.41
N ILE A 214 9.29 18.81 -8.84
CA ILE A 214 9.99 18.69 -7.56
C ILE A 214 11.38 19.37 -7.63
N ASN A 215 12.13 19.16 -8.71
CA ASN A 215 13.44 19.77 -8.89
C ASN A 215 13.33 21.30 -9.08
N ASN A 216 12.29 21.79 -9.75
CA ASN A 216 12.03 23.22 -9.86
C ASN A 216 11.75 23.84 -8.48
N VAL A 217 10.89 23.20 -7.67
CA VAL A 217 10.62 23.64 -6.30
C VAL A 217 11.90 23.66 -5.46
N LYS A 218 12.72 22.59 -5.54
CA LYS A 218 14.01 22.54 -4.84
C LYS A 218 14.93 23.69 -5.26
N ARG A 219 15.03 23.97 -6.56
CA ARG A 219 15.85 25.07 -7.07
C ARG A 219 15.38 26.41 -6.52
N VAL A 220 14.06 26.69 -6.55
CA VAL A 220 13.51 27.92 -5.97
C VAL A 220 13.85 28.05 -4.48
N LEU A 221 13.79 26.96 -3.73
CA LEU A 221 14.16 26.96 -2.31
C LEU A 221 15.64 27.25 -2.10
N TYR A 222 16.54 26.61 -2.84
CA TYR A 222 17.98 26.81 -2.75
C TYR A 222 18.42 28.21 -3.20
N ASP A 223 17.84 28.73 -4.29
CA ASP A 223 18.15 30.08 -4.82
C ASP A 223 17.72 31.17 -3.84
N ASN A 224 16.78 30.87 -2.93
CA ASN A 224 16.34 31.79 -1.86
C ASN A 224 16.93 31.46 -0.48
N ASP A 225 18.05 30.74 -0.44
CA ASP A 225 18.79 30.34 0.77
C ASP A 225 17.94 29.58 1.82
N ILE A 226 16.92 28.86 1.34
CA ILE A 226 16.14 27.95 2.17
C ILE A 226 16.75 26.55 2.02
N ARG A 227 17.64 26.18 2.96
CA ARG A 227 18.41 24.92 2.85
C ARG A 227 17.82 23.78 3.67
N LYS A 228 16.99 24.09 4.68
CA LYS A 228 16.37 23.09 5.56
C LYS A 228 14.88 23.03 5.29
N PHE A 229 14.48 22.04 4.52
CA PHE A 229 13.08 21.79 4.14
C PHE A 229 12.89 20.30 3.85
N ASP A 230 11.64 19.84 3.94
CA ASP A 230 11.18 18.54 3.47
C ASP A 230 10.15 18.73 2.37
N ILE A 231 10.21 17.91 1.33
CA ILE A 231 9.23 17.89 0.25
C ILE A 231 8.53 16.53 0.29
N VAL A 232 7.22 16.56 0.46
CA VAL A 232 6.36 15.38 0.45
C VAL A 232 5.43 15.47 -0.75
N THR A 233 5.37 14.42 -1.55
CA THR A 233 4.51 14.31 -2.74
C THR A 233 3.99 12.88 -2.84
N SER A 234 2.86 12.71 -3.52
CA SER A 234 2.34 11.38 -3.88
C SER A 234 3.37 10.57 -4.68
N LEU A 235 4.17 11.25 -5.52
CA LEU A 235 5.25 10.60 -6.27
C LEU A 235 6.31 9.96 -5.36
N ASN A 236 6.74 10.66 -4.30
CA ASN A 236 7.70 10.12 -3.34
C ASN A 236 7.12 8.92 -2.58
N ALA A 237 5.84 9.01 -2.20
CA ALA A 237 5.14 7.90 -1.55
C ALA A 237 5.00 6.70 -2.49
N LYS A 238 4.65 6.93 -3.76
CA LYS A 238 4.58 5.89 -4.79
C LYS A 238 5.94 5.21 -4.99
N GLU A 239 7.03 5.97 -5.15
CA GLU A 239 8.38 5.40 -5.29
C GLU A 239 8.81 4.60 -4.05
N ALA A 240 8.36 4.98 -2.86
CA ALA A 240 8.63 4.22 -1.64
C ALA A 240 7.85 2.90 -1.62
N VAL A 241 6.57 2.93 -2.00
CA VAL A 241 5.73 1.72 -2.15
C VAL A 241 6.31 0.80 -3.23
N ASP A 242 6.68 1.33 -4.40
CA ASP A 242 7.26 0.53 -5.49
C ASP A 242 8.54 -0.19 -5.03
N ARG A 243 9.41 0.48 -4.27
CA ARG A 243 10.61 -0.17 -3.69
C ARG A 243 10.29 -1.27 -2.69
N VAL A 244 9.23 -1.11 -1.90
CA VAL A 244 8.77 -2.15 -0.96
C VAL A 244 8.20 -3.33 -1.74
N LEU A 245 7.36 -3.07 -2.74
CA LEU A 245 6.78 -4.11 -3.60
C LEU A 245 7.84 -4.85 -4.40
N GLU A 246 8.89 -4.17 -4.89
CA GLU A 246 10.02 -4.80 -5.57
C GLU A 246 10.76 -5.78 -4.65
N ARG A 247 11.01 -5.40 -3.39
CA ARG A 247 11.61 -6.31 -2.40
C ARG A 247 10.71 -7.50 -2.07
N PHE A 248 9.39 -7.27 -1.96
CA PHE A 248 8.43 -8.36 -1.80
C PHE A 248 8.42 -9.30 -3.01
N SER A 249 8.47 -8.77 -4.23
CA SER A 249 8.58 -9.56 -5.46
C SER A 249 9.82 -10.44 -5.48
N LEU A 250 10.97 -9.95 -5.03
CA LEU A 250 12.19 -10.75 -4.92
C LEU A 250 12.04 -11.91 -3.91
N LEU A 251 11.45 -11.64 -2.75
CA LEU A 251 11.16 -12.68 -1.75
C LEU A 251 10.20 -13.73 -2.32
N THR A 252 9.16 -13.29 -3.00
CA THR A 252 8.17 -14.16 -3.63
C THR A 252 8.78 -15.03 -4.71
N ASN A 253 9.60 -14.46 -5.59
CA ASN A 253 10.31 -15.24 -6.59
C ASN A 253 11.20 -16.30 -5.95
N SER A 254 11.85 -15.99 -4.82
CA SER A 254 12.62 -16.97 -4.06
C SER A 254 11.74 -18.10 -3.52
N VAL A 255 10.56 -17.77 -2.98
CA VAL A 255 9.57 -18.76 -2.52
C VAL A 255 9.07 -19.62 -3.69
N TYR A 256 8.78 -19.02 -4.86
CA TYR A 256 8.40 -19.77 -6.06
C TYR A 256 9.46 -20.77 -6.48
N VAL A 257 10.72 -20.36 -6.53
CA VAL A 257 11.83 -21.25 -6.89
C VAL A 257 11.91 -22.43 -5.90
N ILE A 258 11.84 -22.15 -4.60
CA ILE A 258 11.89 -23.20 -3.55
C ILE A 258 10.70 -24.15 -3.66
N LEU A 259 9.48 -23.64 -3.83
CA LEU A 259 8.28 -24.47 -3.98
C LEU A 259 8.34 -25.31 -5.25
N THR A 260 8.77 -24.75 -6.38
CA THR A 260 8.91 -25.46 -7.65
C THR A 260 9.96 -26.55 -7.58
N LEU A 261 11.11 -26.28 -6.97
CA LEU A 261 12.15 -27.27 -6.73
C LEU A 261 11.66 -28.38 -5.80
N SER A 262 11.02 -28.04 -4.70
CA SER A 262 10.44 -29.00 -3.74
C SER A 262 9.38 -29.87 -4.43
N ALA A 263 8.47 -29.28 -5.19
CA ALA A 263 7.48 -30.03 -5.97
C ALA A 263 8.15 -30.99 -6.97
N SER A 264 9.17 -30.51 -7.70
CA SER A 264 9.89 -31.31 -8.69
C SER A 264 10.59 -32.50 -8.06
N VAL A 265 11.29 -32.28 -6.93
CA VAL A 265 11.97 -33.36 -6.20
C VAL A 265 10.96 -34.36 -5.66
N THR A 266 9.85 -33.89 -5.08
CA THR A 266 8.79 -34.77 -4.57
C THR A 266 8.15 -35.57 -5.69
N CYS A 267 7.85 -34.94 -6.83
CA CYS A 267 7.36 -35.64 -8.04
C CYS A 267 8.33 -36.72 -8.49
N PHE A 268 9.62 -36.43 -8.54
CA PHE A 268 10.64 -37.40 -8.92
C PHE A 268 10.69 -38.59 -7.98
N ILE A 269 10.68 -38.34 -6.67
CA ILE A 269 10.71 -39.42 -5.65
C ILE A 269 9.45 -40.29 -5.74
N LEU A 270 8.27 -39.66 -5.84
CA LEU A 270 7.01 -40.40 -5.92
C LEU A 270 6.89 -41.17 -7.23
N SER A 271 7.29 -40.59 -8.36
CA SER A 271 7.34 -41.27 -9.64
C SER A 271 8.26 -42.47 -9.61
N LYS A 272 9.47 -42.33 -9.07
CA LYS A 272 10.41 -43.42 -8.87
C LYS A 272 9.81 -44.53 -8.00
N ARG A 273 9.17 -44.18 -6.88
CA ARG A 273 8.50 -45.14 -5.98
C ARG A 273 7.35 -45.87 -6.70
N SER A 274 6.52 -45.13 -7.44
CA SER A 274 5.44 -45.72 -8.24
C SER A 274 5.99 -46.72 -9.28
N PHE A 275 7.07 -46.34 -9.95
CA PHE A 275 7.71 -47.21 -10.93
C PHE A 275 8.22 -48.51 -10.28
N TYR A 276 8.86 -48.43 -9.13
CA TYR A 276 9.33 -49.60 -8.41
C TYR A 276 8.20 -50.52 -7.94
N SER A 277 7.07 -49.99 -7.46
CA SER A 277 5.94 -50.77 -6.99
C SER A 277 5.25 -51.52 -8.12
N ARG A 278 5.27 -50.96 -9.35
CA ARG A 278 4.67 -51.54 -10.57
C ARG A 278 5.66 -52.36 -11.43
N ARG A 279 6.88 -52.59 -10.92
CA ARG A 279 7.96 -53.23 -11.69
C ARG A 279 7.55 -54.60 -12.25
N VAL A 280 6.84 -55.41 -11.46
CA VAL A 280 6.39 -56.74 -11.87
C VAL A 280 5.33 -56.65 -12.98
N GLU A 281 4.35 -55.78 -12.82
CA GLU A 281 3.29 -55.53 -13.81
C GLU A 281 3.88 -55.06 -15.15
N LEU A 282 4.77 -54.05 -15.09
CA LEU A 282 5.43 -53.52 -16.29
C LEU A 282 6.31 -54.57 -16.98
N SER A 283 6.98 -55.44 -16.20
CA SER A 283 7.78 -56.54 -16.75
C SER A 283 6.91 -57.59 -17.45
N LEU A 284 5.74 -57.90 -16.87
CA LEU A 284 4.78 -58.80 -17.50
C LEU A 284 4.24 -58.24 -18.83
N LYS A 285 3.93 -56.96 -18.89
CA LYS A 285 3.51 -56.28 -20.15
C LYS A 285 4.58 -56.37 -21.24
N ILE A 286 5.86 -56.22 -20.88
CA ILE A 286 6.97 -56.39 -21.84
C ILE A 286 7.07 -57.83 -22.34
N ILE A 287 6.92 -58.82 -21.47
CA ILE A 287 6.93 -60.23 -21.82
C ILE A 287 5.77 -60.59 -22.76
N HIS A 288 4.62 -59.92 -22.61
CA HIS A 288 3.46 -60.07 -23.48
C HIS A 288 3.57 -59.30 -24.79
N GLY A 289 4.71 -58.66 -25.09
CA GLY A 289 4.99 -58.05 -26.38
C GLY A 289 4.74 -56.54 -26.46
N THR A 290 4.45 -55.86 -25.35
CA THR A 290 4.31 -54.39 -25.33
C THR A 290 5.68 -53.72 -25.48
N GLU A 291 5.80 -52.79 -26.44
CA GLU A 291 7.04 -52.08 -26.67
C GLU A 291 7.37 -51.13 -25.52
N LYS A 292 8.66 -50.96 -25.19
CA LYS A 292 9.10 -50.00 -24.15
C LYS A 292 8.61 -48.57 -24.40
N LYS A 293 8.48 -48.18 -25.67
CA LYS A 293 7.94 -46.84 -26.05
C LYS A 293 6.49 -46.66 -25.64
N GLU A 294 5.66 -47.71 -25.81
CA GLU A 294 4.24 -47.68 -25.45
C GLU A 294 4.05 -47.53 -23.95
N ILE A 295 4.88 -48.22 -23.16
CA ILE A 295 4.89 -48.09 -21.71
C ILE A 295 5.27 -46.65 -21.29
N THR A 296 6.27 -46.05 -21.96
CA THR A 296 6.67 -44.65 -21.67
C THR A 296 5.54 -43.68 -22.00
N VAL A 297 4.85 -43.86 -23.13
CA VAL A 297 3.70 -43.04 -23.51
C VAL A 297 2.57 -43.15 -22.47
N LEU A 298 2.28 -44.38 -22.01
CA LEU A 298 1.27 -44.63 -20.99
C LEU A 298 1.59 -43.88 -19.70
N ILE A 299 2.81 -43.93 -19.20
CA ILE A 299 3.26 -43.22 -17.99
C ILE A 299 3.16 -41.71 -18.16
N ILE A 300 3.49 -41.16 -19.32
CA ILE A 300 3.35 -39.74 -19.63
C ILE A 300 1.88 -39.34 -19.58
N ILE A 301 0.98 -40.12 -20.18
CA ILE A 301 -0.46 -39.85 -20.17
C ILE A 301 -1.03 -39.91 -18.75
N GLU A 302 -0.65 -40.91 -17.93
CA GLU A 302 -1.03 -40.99 -16.52
C GLU A 302 -0.61 -39.74 -15.77
N SER A 303 0.64 -39.30 -15.95
CA SER A 303 1.18 -38.09 -15.29
C SER A 303 0.45 -36.82 -15.72
N LEU A 304 0.09 -36.66 -16.99
CA LEU A 304 -0.67 -35.55 -17.53
C LEU A 304 -2.11 -35.53 -16.98
N ILE A 305 -2.75 -36.64 -16.82
CA ILE A 305 -4.10 -36.74 -16.24
C ILE A 305 -4.06 -36.28 -14.78
N ILE A 306 -3.10 -36.77 -13.98
CA ILE A 306 -2.94 -36.37 -12.58
C ILE A 306 -2.66 -34.88 -12.47
N LEU A 307 -1.77 -34.34 -13.32
CA LEU A 307 -1.47 -32.89 -13.35
C LEU A 307 -2.73 -32.06 -13.66
N SER A 308 -3.51 -32.52 -14.67
CA SER A 308 -4.76 -31.85 -15.03
C SER A 308 -5.76 -31.81 -13.86
N VAL A 309 -5.92 -32.91 -13.15
CA VAL A 309 -6.79 -32.99 -11.97
C VAL A 309 -6.32 -32.04 -10.89
N CYS A 310 -4.99 -31.93 -10.65
CA CYS A 310 -4.44 -30.99 -9.65
C CYS A 310 -4.67 -29.52 -10.00
N LEU A 311 -4.77 -29.16 -11.28
CA LEU A 311 -5.04 -27.80 -11.73
C LEU A 311 -6.53 -27.42 -11.60
N PHE A 312 -7.42 -28.41 -11.53
CA PHE A 312 -8.86 -28.19 -11.37
C PHE A 312 -9.34 -28.22 -9.90
N ILE A 313 -8.49 -28.64 -8.97
CA ILE A 313 -8.75 -28.58 -7.52
C ILE A 313 -8.24 -27.26 -6.95
#